data_8dfee932cc14e966de86817b937dd531
#
_entry.id   8dfee932cc14e966de86817b937dd531
#
_cell.length_a   1.000
_cell.length_b   1.000
_cell.length_c   1.000
_cell.angle_alpha   90.00
_cell.angle_beta   90.00
_cell.angle_gamma   90.00
#
_symmetry.space_group_name_H-M   'P 1'
#
loop_
_entity.id
_entity.type
_entity.pdbx_description
1 polymer ?
#
loop_
_entity_poly.entity_id
_entity_poly.type
_entity_poly.pdbx_seq_one_letter_code
_entity_poly.pdbx_strand_id
1 'polypeptide(L)'
;CQDTNPFDYLDDFFAACDGCRVDRVAFHIYVGCNPPGENKAQWLIDHVETYKTRFSQPLWLTEFACTGATSFDQQIAFMEDAVAYLENDARIERYAWFSGRFAGIPYIDLLGDDGALTPLGEAYVNAPVHPDCAD
;
A
#
# COMPACT_ATOMS: atom_id res chain seq x y z
N CYS A 1 3.62 15.44 -2.93
CA CYS A 1 3.05 16.29 -1.87
C CYS A 1 3.85 16.15 -0.58
N GLN A 2 5.12 16.60 -0.56
CA GLN A 2 5.99 16.44 0.62
C GLN A 2 5.67 17.43 1.75
N ASP A 3 4.93 18.49 1.48
CA ASP A 3 4.74 19.61 2.41
C ASP A 3 3.31 19.74 2.97
N THR A 4 2.39 18.86 2.59
CA THR A 4 1.00 18.93 3.06
C THR A 4 0.62 17.61 3.72
N ASN A 5 0.09 17.67 4.94
CA ASN A 5 -0.50 16.52 5.60
C ASN A 5 -1.68 16.02 4.73
N PRO A 6 -1.66 14.77 4.25
CA PRO A 6 -2.71 14.27 3.36
C PRO A 6 -4.10 14.28 3.99
N PHE A 7 -4.18 14.17 5.31
CA PHE A 7 -5.46 14.22 6.02
C PHE A 7 -6.03 15.63 6.04
N ASP A 8 -5.20 16.64 6.32
CA ASP A 8 -5.65 18.04 6.31
C ASP A 8 -6.10 18.45 4.91
N TYR A 9 -5.36 18.02 3.87
CA TYR A 9 -5.75 18.25 2.49
C TYR A 9 -7.11 17.63 2.13
N LEU A 10 -7.33 16.37 2.53
CA LEU A 10 -8.60 15.68 2.27
C LEU A 10 -9.75 16.27 3.08
N ASP A 11 -9.51 16.64 4.34
CA ASP A 11 -10.52 17.30 5.17
C ASP A 11 -10.94 18.65 4.56
N ASP A 12 -9.98 19.47 4.12
CA ASP A 12 -10.24 20.73 3.42
C ASP A 12 -10.99 20.51 2.09
N PHE A 13 -10.59 19.48 1.32
CA PHE A 13 -11.28 19.08 0.10
C PHE A 13 -12.73 18.72 0.38
N PHE A 14 -13.00 17.85 1.35
CA PHE A 14 -14.37 17.46 1.68
C PHE A 14 -15.19 18.62 2.24
N ALA A 15 -14.58 19.51 3.00
CA ALA A 15 -15.24 20.71 3.51
C ALA A 15 -15.64 21.69 2.39
N ALA A 16 -14.78 21.82 1.37
CA ALA A 16 -15.05 22.68 0.19
C ALA A 16 -15.99 22.05 -0.84
N CYS A 17 -16.12 20.75 -0.84
CA CYS A 17 -16.81 19.95 -1.85
C CYS A 17 -18.28 19.67 -1.45
N ASP A 18 -19.04 20.73 -1.15
CA ASP A 18 -20.46 20.61 -0.79
C ASP A 18 -21.29 20.02 -1.94
N GLY A 19 -21.88 18.84 -1.71
CA GLY A 19 -22.65 18.09 -2.71
C GLY A 19 -21.85 17.40 -3.82
N CYS A 20 -20.52 17.37 -3.76
CA CYS A 20 -19.71 16.61 -4.71
C CYS A 20 -19.88 15.11 -4.53
N ARG A 21 -19.93 14.39 -5.64
CA ARG A 21 -19.85 12.94 -5.62
C ARG A 21 -18.39 12.50 -5.49
N VAL A 22 -18.06 11.86 -4.39
CA VAL A 22 -16.75 11.22 -4.14
C VAL A 22 -16.98 9.74 -3.88
N ASP A 23 -16.65 8.91 -4.84
CA ASP A 23 -16.93 7.47 -4.78
C ASP A 23 -15.85 6.71 -3.99
N ARG A 24 -14.59 7.16 -4.03
CA ARG A 24 -13.43 6.52 -3.39
C ARG A 24 -12.44 7.54 -2.89
N VAL A 25 -11.66 7.16 -1.88
CA VAL A 25 -10.47 7.88 -1.45
C VAL A 25 -9.24 7.09 -1.85
N ALA A 26 -8.36 7.70 -2.63
CA ALA A 26 -7.09 7.10 -3.06
C ALA A 26 -5.92 7.76 -2.33
N PHE A 27 -4.93 6.94 -1.94
CA PHE A 27 -3.77 7.40 -1.19
C PHE A 27 -2.55 6.50 -1.41
N HIS A 28 -1.38 6.98 -1.00
CA HIS A 28 -0.11 6.27 -1.05
C HIS A 28 0.44 6.08 0.36
N ILE A 29 1.11 4.95 0.62
CA ILE A 29 1.78 4.69 1.89
C ILE A 29 3.19 4.17 1.66
N TYR A 30 4.18 4.89 2.18
CA TYR A 30 5.57 4.45 2.27
C TYR A 30 6.00 4.50 3.72
N VAL A 31 6.40 3.35 4.28
CA VAL A 31 6.79 3.20 5.69
C VAL A 31 8.16 2.54 5.81
N GLY A 32 8.75 2.51 6.99
CA GLY A 32 9.97 1.73 7.24
C GLY A 32 9.71 0.22 7.20
N CYS A 33 10.72 -0.57 6.84
CA CYS A 33 10.61 -2.04 6.74
C CYS A 33 10.69 -2.77 8.10
N ASN A 34 10.99 -2.08 9.19
CA ASN A 34 11.26 -2.70 10.49
C ASN A 34 10.41 -2.10 11.61
N PRO A 35 9.07 -2.23 11.58
CA PRO A 35 8.25 -1.89 12.73
C PRO A 35 8.60 -2.78 13.92
N PRO A 36 8.39 -2.34 15.16
CA PRO A 36 8.48 -3.21 16.32
C PRO A 36 7.42 -4.31 16.25
N GLY A 37 7.80 -5.54 16.64
CA GLY A 37 6.89 -6.69 16.63
C GLY A 37 7.09 -7.63 15.44
N GLU A 38 6.20 -8.61 15.34
CA GLU A 38 6.29 -9.68 14.33
C GLU A 38 5.74 -9.24 12.97
N ASN A 39 4.60 -8.53 12.95
CA ASN A 39 3.98 -8.04 11.71
C ASN A 39 4.82 -6.93 11.08
N LYS A 40 5.34 -7.16 9.89
CA LYS A 40 6.23 -6.23 9.18
C LYS A 40 5.48 -5.10 8.47
N ALA A 41 4.16 -5.22 8.32
CA ALA A 41 3.30 -4.18 7.78
C ALA A 41 2.59 -3.32 8.84
N GLN A 42 2.93 -3.45 10.13
CA GLN A 42 2.18 -2.78 11.20
C GLN A 42 2.01 -1.27 10.98
N TRP A 43 3.07 -0.56 10.56
CA TRP A 43 2.96 0.88 10.29
C TRP A 43 2.08 1.23 9.07
N LEU A 44 2.01 0.34 8.07
CA LEU A 44 1.05 0.48 6.97
C LEU A 44 -0.37 0.30 7.48
N ILE A 45 -0.61 -0.74 8.28
CA ILE A 45 -1.91 -1.03 8.87
C ILE A 45 -2.42 0.17 9.69
N ASP A 46 -1.57 0.71 10.58
CA ASP A 46 -1.92 1.88 11.41
C ASP A 46 -2.32 3.09 10.56
N HIS A 47 -1.64 3.29 9.41
CA HIS A 47 -1.98 4.35 8.47
C HIS A 47 -3.33 4.10 7.78
N VAL A 48 -3.57 2.90 7.27
CA VAL A 48 -4.85 2.52 6.65
C VAL A 48 -6.00 2.69 7.63
N GLU A 49 -5.84 2.25 8.88
CA GLU A 49 -6.84 2.41 9.93
C GLU A 49 -7.17 3.90 10.20
N THR A 50 -6.16 4.79 10.09
CA THR A 50 -6.40 6.23 10.19
C THR A 50 -7.29 6.73 9.06
N TYR A 51 -7.08 6.31 7.80
CA TYR A 51 -7.97 6.64 6.69
C TYR A 51 -9.39 6.08 6.91
N LYS A 52 -9.53 4.84 7.36
CA LYS A 52 -10.82 4.21 7.64
C LYS A 52 -11.64 4.92 8.71
N THR A 53 -10.98 5.49 9.72
CA THR A 53 -11.67 6.26 10.77
C THR A 53 -12.12 7.64 10.31
N ARG A 54 -11.41 8.27 9.36
CA ARG A 54 -11.71 9.63 8.88
C ARG A 54 -12.69 9.66 7.71
N PHE A 55 -12.64 8.68 6.81
CA PHE A 55 -13.42 8.67 5.56
C PHE A 55 -14.33 7.45 5.50
N SER A 56 -15.57 7.65 5.06
CA SER A 56 -16.56 6.56 4.92
C SER A 56 -16.50 5.85 3.57
N GLN A 57 -15.84 6.47 2.56
CA GLN A 57 -15.71 5.92 1.22
C GLN A 57 -14.83 4.65 1.21
N PRO A 58 -15.05 3.74 0.26
CA PRO A 58 -14.08 2.69 -0.04
C PRO A 58 -12.71 3.28 -0.38
N LEU A 59 -11.64 2.56 -0.07
CA LEU A 59 -10.27 3.01 -0.15
C LEU A 59 -9.52 2.33 -1.30
N TRP A 60 -8.68 3.10 -1.98
CA TRP A 60 -7.72 2.61 -2.96
C TRP A 60 -6.30 2.96 -2.51
N LEU A 61 -5.53 1.97 -2.14
CA LEU A 61 -4.10 2.11 -1.85
C LEU A 61 -3.31 1.99 -3.16
N THR A 62 -3.16 3.11 -3.86
CA THR A 62 -2.64 3.15 -5.22
C THR A 62 -1.13 2.99 -5.33
N GLU A 63 -0.40 3.21 -4.23
CA GLU A 63 1.02 2.89 -4.11
C GLU A 63 1.35 2.50 -2.67
N PHE A 64 2.10 1.42 -2.50
CA PHE A 64 2.69 1.09 -1.21
C PHE A 64 3.99 0.30 -1.37
N ALA A 65 4.90 0.51 -0.45
CA ALA A 65 6.11 -0.27 -0.25
C ALA A 65 6.74 0.07 1.10
N CYS A 66 7.71 -0.72 1.54
CA CYS A 66 8.55 -0.26 2.63
C CYS A 66 9.85 0.36 2.12
N THR A 67 10.41 1.30 2.88
CA THR A 67 11.65 2.01 2.57
C THR A 67 12.78 1.60 3.50
N GLY A 68 14.02 1.63 3.00
CA GLY A 68 15.18 1.27 3.80
C GLY A 68 15.40 -0.23 3.94
N ALA A 69 14.82 -1.05 3.07
CA ALA A 69 15.12 -2.47 3.01
C ALA A 69 16.61 -2.71 2.67
N THR A 70 17.19 -3.76 3.25
CA THR A 70 18.56 -4.19 3.01
C THR A 70 18.63 -5.50 2.22
N SER A 71 17.47 -6.11 1.91
CA SER A 71 17.35 -7.32 1.10
C SER A 71 15.94 -7.45 0.50
N PHE A 72 15.80 -8.32 -0.50
CA PHE A 72 14.47 -8.73 -0.98
C PHE A 72 13.65 -9.41 0.11
N ASP A 73 14.25 -10.19 0.98
CA ASP A 73 13.53 -10.90 2.07
C ASP A 73 12.78 -9.91 2.99
N GLN A 74 13.36 -8.73 3.25
CA GLN A 74 12.67 -7.69 4.03
C GLN A 74 11.46 -7.09 3.29
N GLN A 75 11.61 -6.83 1.98
CA GLN A 75 10.48 -6.37 1.17
C GLN A 75 9.39 -7.44 1.05
N ILE A 76 9.79 -8.69 0.87
CA ILE A 76 8.85 -9.82 0.79
C ILE A 76 8.07 -9.97 2.09
N ALA A 77 8.76 -10.00 3.24
CA ALA A 77 8.10 -10.10 4.54
C ALA A 77 7.10 -8.97 4.80
N PHE A 78 7.48 -7.71 4.45
CA PHE A 78 6.56 -6.58 4.51
C PHE A 78 5.38 -6.75 3.55
N MET A 79 5.64 -7.15 2.30
CA MET A 79 4.63 -7.32 1.26
C MET A 79 3.62 -8.40 1.64
N GLU A 80 4.08 -9.55 2.12
CA GLU A 80 3.21 -10.66 2.54
C GLU A 80 2.27 -10.27 3.68
N ASP A 81 2.78 -9.60 4.72
CA ASP A 81 1.98 -9.11 5.84
C ASP A 81 0.99 -8.01 5.40
N ALA A 82 1.43 -7.12 4.49
CA ALA A 82 0.58 -6.06 3.94
C ALA A 82 -0.56 -6.65 3.10
N VAL A 83 -0.25 -7.54 2.15
CA VAL A 83 -1.25 -8.17 1.28
C VAL A 83 -2.24 -9.00 2.11
N ALA A 84 -1.75 -9.77 3.10
CA ALA A 84 -2.63 -10.53 3.99
C ALA A 84 -3.64 -9.63 4.72
N TYR A 85 -3.25 -8.42 5.14
CA TYR A 85 -4.18 -7.46 5.74
C TYR A 85 -5.13 -6.86 4.68
N LEU A 86 -4.59 -6.40 3.54
CA LEU A 86 -5.36 -5.69 2.50
C LEU A 86 -6.44 -6.59 1.87
N GLU A 87 -6.14 -7.86 1.64
CA GLU A 87 -7.09 -8.84 1.08
C GLU A 87 -8.23 -9.19 2.06
N ASN A 88 -8.02 -9.06 3.36
CA ASN A 88 -9.02 -9.36 4.38
C ASN A 88 -9.83 -8.12 4.84
N ASP A 89 -9.62 -6.95 4.24
CA ASP A 89 -10.34 -5.73 4.60
C ASP A 89 -11.28 -5.27 3.48
N ALA A 90 -12.58 -5.50 3.63
CA ALA A 90 -13.63 -5.14 2.66
C ALA A 90 -13.71 -3.62 2.35
N ARG A 91 -13.05 -2.76 3.12
CA ARG A 91 -12.94 -1.33 2.85
C ARG A 91 -11.86 -1.00 1.82
N ILE A 92 -10.90 -1.91 1.59
CA ILE A 92 -9.84 -1.77 0.60
C ILE A 92 -10.31 -2.44 -0.69
N GLU A 93 -10.83 -1.65 -1.63
CA GLU A 93 -11.29 -2.22 -2.91
C GLU A 93 -10.14 -2.55 -3.87
N ARG A 94 -9.04 -1.79 -3.79
CA ARG A 94 -7.88 -1.97 -4.65
C ARG A 94 -6.61 -1.53 -3.96
N TYR A 95 -5.53 -2.23 -4.31
CA TYR A 95 -4.17 -1.83 -3.93
C TYR A 95 -3.19 -2.13 -5.07
N ALA A 96 -2.05 -1.44 -5.08
CA ALA A 96 -0.98 -1.68 -6.04
C ALA A 96 0.38 -1.48 -5.40
N TRP A 97 1.26 -2.44 -5.61
CA TRP A 97 2.66 -2.32 -5.21
C TRP A 97 3.38 -1.22 -6.02
N PHE A 98 4.21 -0.43 -5.39
CA PHE A 98 5.14 0.45 -6.06
C PHE A 98 6.56 -0.15 -5.98
N SER A 99 7.20 -0.50 -7.10
CA SER A 99 6.72 -0.44 -8.48
C SER A 99 7.34 -1.56 -9.32
N GLY A 100 7.03 -1.58 -10.60
CA GLY A 100 7.70 -2.47 -11.54
C GLY A 100 9.23 -2.29 -11.54
N ARG A 101 9.71 -1.02 -11.64
CA ARG A 101 11.13 -0.62 -11.50
C ARG A 101 11.24 0.79 -10.96
N PHE A 102 12.09 1.00 -9.94
CA PHE A 102 12.39 2.31 -9.40
C PHE A 102 13.71 2.35 -8.63
N ALA A 103 14.69 3.06 -9.15
CA ALA A 103 16.04 3.12 -8.57
C ALA A 103 16.12 3.87 -7.21
N GLY A 104 15.07 4.57 -6.80
CA GLY A 104 15.07 5.40 -5.60
C GLY A 104 14.83 4.66 -4.29
N ILE A 105 14.33 3.42 -4.33
CA ILE A 105 14.09 2.58 -3.16
C ILE A 105 14.73 1.21 -3.39
N PRO A 106 15.67 0.79 -2.55
CA PRO A 106 16.35 -0.50 -2.71
C PRO A 106 15.39 -1.68 -2.62
N TYR A 107 15.62 -2.71 -3.44
CA TYR A 107 14.89 -3.99 -3.41
C TYR A 107 13.38 -3.89 -3.64
N ILE A 108 12.89 -2.77 -4.21
CA ILE A 108 11.46 -2.52 -4.43
C ILE A 108 10.93 -3.11 -5.75
N ASP A 109 11.83 -3.38 -6.68
CA ASP A 109 11.49 -3.72 -8.06
C ASP A 109 10.82 -5.09 -8.17
N LEU A 110 9.67 -5.14 -8.85
CA LEU A 110 9.04 -6.40 -9.24
C LEU A 110 9.71 -7.04 -10.47
N LEU A 111 10.36 -6.20 -11.30
CA LEU A 111 11.00 -6.63 -12.55
C LEU A 111 12.51 -6.36 -12.53
N GLY A 112 13.29 -7.35 -12.89
CA GLY A 112 14.71 -7.22 -13.15
C GLY A 112 15.01 -6.51 -14.48
N ASP A 113 16.30 -6.22 -14.74
CA ASP A 113 16.74 -5.48 -15.93
C ASP A 113 16.41 -6.19 -17.26
N ASP A 114 16.31 -7.51 -17.24
CA ASP A 114 15.92 -8.36 -18.36
C ASP A 114 14.40 -8.48 -18.54
N GLY A 115 13.62 -7.87 -17.64
CA GLY A 115 12.16 -7.96 -17.62
C GLY A 115 11.59 -9.21 -16.95
N ALA A 116 12.44 -10.11 -16.44
CA ALA A 116 11.99 -11.22 -15.60
C ALA A 116 11.51 -10.73 -14.23
N LEU A 117 10.69 -11.51 -13.55
CA LEU A 117 10.31 -11.21 -12.18
C LEU A 117 11.54 -11.29 -11.25
N THR A 118 11.63 -10.35 -10.32
CA THR A 118 12.54 -10.46 -9.18
C THR A 118 11.97 -11.45 -8.14
N PRO A 119 12.73 -11.85 -7.11
CA PRO A 119 12.17 -12.64 -5.99
C PRO A 119 10.93 -11.97 -5.36
N LEU A 120 10.93 -10.64 -5.24
CA LEU A 120 9.75 -9.89 -4.77
C LEU A 120 8.60 -9.95 -5.79
N GLY A 121 8.90 -9.82 -7.08
CA GLY A 121 7.90 -9.93 -8.14
C GLY A 121 7.23 -11.29 -8.16
N GLU A 122 8.00 -12.37 -8.02
CA GLU A 122 7.47 -13.74 -7.90
C GLU A 122 6.59 -13.90 -6.66
N ALA A 123 7.02 -13.38 -5.50
CA ALA A 123 6.23 -13.43 -4.27
C ALA A 123 4.91 -12.63 -4.43
N TYR A 124 4.96 -11.44 -5.04
CA TYR A 124 3.77 -10.59 -5.21
C TYR A 124 2.73 -11.20 -6.13
N VAL A 125 3.11 -11.73 -7.30
CA VAL A 125 2.15 -12.33 -8.24
C VAL A 125 1.58 -13.66 -7.77
N ASN A 126 2.23 -14.31 -6.81
CA ASN A 126 1.76 -15.55 -6.19
C ASN A 126 1.15 -15.34 -4.80
N ALA A 127 1.04 -14.09 -4.34
CA ALA A 127 0.42 -13.79 -3.05
C ALA A 127 -1.05 -14.26 -3.03
N PRO A 128 -1.55 -14.80 -1.91
CA PRO A 128 -2.93 -15.20 -1.78
C PRO A 128 -3.88 -14.02 -2.02
N VAL A 129 -4.90 -14.23 -2.84
CA VAL A 129 -5.99 -13.29 -3.07
C VAL A 129 -7.26 -13.76 -2.37
N HIS A 130 -8.14 -12.83 -2.01
CA HIS A 130 -9.42 -13.19 -1.43
C HIS A 130 -10.23 -14.04 -2.43
N PRO A 131 -10.90 -15.13 -2.00
CA PRO A 131 -11.64 -16.03 -2.90
C PRO A 131 -12.65 -15.34 -3.80
N ASP A 132 -13.28 -14.26 -3.33
CA ASP A 132 -14.26 -13.50 -4.11
C ASP A 132 -13.62 -12.60 -5.18
N CYS A 133 -12.28 -12.49 -5.22
CA CYS A 133 -11.52 -11.71 -6.20
C CYS A 133 -10.79 -12.61 -7.22
N ALA A 134 -10.99 -13.93 -7.16
CA ALA A 134 -10.25 -14.92 -7.95
C ALA A 134 -10.85 -15.22 -9.33
N ASP A 135 -11.62 -14.29 -9.95
CA ASP A 135 -12.20 -14.42 -11.30
C ASP A 135 -11.41 -13.66 -12.37
#